data_7aa4174973eef7cbcd592c97df87e3c5
#
_entry.id   7aa4174973eef7cbcd592c97df87e3c5
#
_cell.length_a   1.000
_cell.length_b   1.000
_cell.length_c   1.000
_cell.angle_alpha   90.00
_cell.angle_beta   90.00
_cell.angle_gamma   90.00
#
_symmetry.space_group_name_H-M   'P 1'
#
loop_
_entity.id
_entity.type
_entity.pdbx_description
1 polymer ?
#
loop_
_entity_poly.entity_id
_entity_poly.type
_entity_poly.pdbx_seq_one_letter_code
_entity_poly.pdbx_strand_id
1 'polypeptide(L)'
;MIRTLAITRDHQVSINTPLTQLDLQDYAWVWADFNQPSEEESRLLDTYFHFHPLAIEDCLHVLQRPKLDYYDNLQFLVLHALNPTTLEAEEVDLFLGSNFLVSFHHGVLEEVDEAWERILHHAHERTIWARGPVAAAYTVMDKLVDHYFPSLFAIEDELAELENRGSQESVEDLMNQVFDLRSRLLKLRRTVVPMRDLLYRVINSQHVQRTGEHTVYFTDIYDHLLKLTDMIEADREMTSDLRDSYISLNSNRMNQIMKTLTVITTVFMPLTLIAGIYGMNFAYMPELQWKFGYGAVLLLMFVLGGSMVAWFVKRGWFK
;
A
#
# COMPACT_ATOMS: atom_id res chain seq x y z
N MET A 1 -25.14 15.18 6.90
CA MET A 1 -25.47 15.71 8.25
C MET A 1 -24.39 16.70 8.68
N ILE A 2 -24.80 17.89 9.13
CA ILE A 2 -23.84 18.91 9.59
C ILE A 2 -23.78 18.91 11.10
N ARG A 3 -22.58 18.84 11.67
CA ARG A 3 -22.31 19.07 13.09
C ARG A 3 -21.47 20.34 13.27
N THR A 4 -21.65 21.06 14.37
CA THR A 4 -20.97 22.32 14.66
C THR A 4 -20.36 22.29 16.03
N LEU A 5 -19.14 22.80 16.16
CA LEU A 5 -18.45 23.09 17.40
C LEU A 5 -18.12 24.59 17.39
N ALA A 6 -18.71 25.34 18.28
CA ALA A 6 -18.50 26.78 18.37
C ALA A 6 -17.91 27.14 19.73
N ILE A 7 -16.85 27.93 19.75
CA ILE A 7 -16.17 28.36 20.98
C ILE A 7 -16.32 29.87 21.10
N THR A 8 -16.96 30.32 22.17
CA THR A 8 -17.14 31.74 22.47
C THR A 8 -15.83 32.38 22.92
N ARG A 9 -15.76 33.72 22.90
CA ARG A 9 -14.60 34.47 23.40
C ARG A 9 -14.34 34.24 24.90
N ASP A 10 -15.36 33.84 25.65
CA ASP A 10 -15.28 33.44 27.07
C ASP A 10 -14.95 31.95 27.25
N HIS A 11 -14.53 31.26 26.18
CA HIS A 11 -14.19 29.84 26.17
C HIS A 11 -15.35 28.89 26.53
N GLN A 12 -16.59 29.30 26.29
CA GLN A 12 -17.74 28.38 26.39
C GLN A 12 -17.86 27.59 25.07
N VAL A 13 -18.16 26.31 25.20
CA VAL A 13 -18.31 25.38 24.07
C VAL A 13 -19.79 25.18 23.79
N SER A 14 -20.18 25.38 22.54
CA SER A 14 -21.52 25.07 22.03
C SER A 14 -21.39 24.02 20.92
N ILE A 15 -22.20 22.99 20.97
CA ILE A 15 -22.15 21.85 20.06
C ILE A 15 -23.49 21.73 19.34
N ASN A 16 -23.45 21.37 18.05
CA ASN A 16 -24.62 21.12 17.21
C ASN A 16 -25.62 22.28 17.15
N THR A 17 -25.11 23.51 17.25
CA THR A 17 -25.95 24.69 16.99
C THR A 17 -26.16 24.82 15.48
N PRO A 18 -27.41 24.91 15.00
CA PRO A 18 -27.68 25.07 13.57
C PRO A 18 -26.92 26.24 12.97
N LEU A 19 -26.31 26.07 11.79
CA LEU A 19 -25.57 27.14 11.11
C LEU A 19 -26.39 28.43 10.92
N THR A 20 -27.70 28.31 10.68
CA THR A 20 -28.60 29.45 10.55
C THR A 20 -28.75 30.30 11.81
N GLN A 21 -28.32 29.80 12.95
CA GLN A 21 -28.35 30.49 14.25
C GLN A 21 -26.96 30.93 14.73
N LEU A 22 -25.89 30.55 13.97
CA LEU A 22 -24.52 30.90 14.27
C LEU A 22 -24.15 32.17 13.48
N ASP A 23 -23.75 33.26 14.17
CA ASP A 23 -22.99 34.34 13.55
C ASP A 23 -21.51 34.12 13.87
N LEU A 24 -20.70 33.87 12.84
CA LEU A 24 -19.27 33.61 13.01
C LEU A 24 -18.52 34.74 13.73
N GLN A 25 -19.08 35.97 13.77
CA GLN A 25 -18.47 37.11 14.44
C GLN A 25 -18.63 37.06 15.97
N ASP A 26 -19.64 36.37 16.46
CA ASP A 26 -19.92 36.26 17.90
C ASP A 26 -19.03 35.27 18.61
N TYR A 27 -18.37 34.37 17.86
CA TYR A 27 -17.53 33.31 18.38
C TYR A 27 -16.04 33.63 18.20
N ALA A 28 -15.23 33.06 19.08
CA ALA A 28 -13.79 33.06 18.91
C ALA A 28 -13.40 32.28 17.65
N TRP A 29 -13.98 31.11 17.48
CA TRP A 29 -13.92 30.32 16.25
C TRP A 29 -14.98 29.22 16.21
N VAL A 30 -15.25 28.69 15.01
CA VAL A 30 -16.27 27.67 14.75
C VAL A 30 -15.68 26.57 13.88
N TRP A 31 -15.99 25.30 14.17
CA TRP A 31 -15.80 24.19 13.26
C TRP A 31 -17.17 23.65 12.80
N ALA A 32 -17.41 23.68 11.50
CA ALA A 32 -18.56 23.06 10.87
C ALA A 32 -18.12 21.86 10.05
N ASP A 33 -18.59 20.68 10.41
CA ASP A 33 -18.24 19.44 9.74
C ASP A 33 -19.44 18.93 8.93
N PHE A 34 -19.24 18.83 7.61
CA PHE A 34 -20.19 18.36 6.63
C PHE A 34 -19.93 16.88 6.35
N ASN A 35 -20.44 16.03 7.23
CA ASN A 35 -20.33 14.57 7.11
C ASN A 35 -21.47 14.03 6.25
N GLN A 36 -21.16 13.53 5.05
CA GLN A 36 -22.12 13.02 4.08
C GLN A 36 -23.31 13.99 3.89
N PRO A 37 -23.06 15.25 3.51
CA PRO A 37 -24.11 16.24 3.43
C PRO A 37 -25.07 15.93 2.28
N SER A 38 -26.35 16.28 2.50
CA SER A 38 -27.34 16.30 1.43
C SER A 38 -27.06 17.46 0.46
N GLU A 39 -27.73 17.46 -0.72
CA GLU A 39 -27.60 18.59 -1.67
C GLU A 39 -28.05 19.93 -1.03
N GLU A 40 -29.06 19.90 -0.15
CA GLU A 40 -29.53 21.09 0.56
C GLU A 40 -28.48 21.59 1.57
N GLU A 41 -27.84 20.64 2.29
CA GLU A 41 -26.76 20.97 3.21
C GLU A 41 -25.54 21.52 2.47
N SER A 42 -25.17 20.91 1.34
CA SER A 42 -24.04 21.35 0.52
C SER A 42 -24.22 22.78 -0.04
N ARG A 43 -25.46 23.20 -0.31
CA ARG A 43 -25.74 24.58 -0.73
C ARG A 43 -25.36 25.64 0.31
N LEU A 44 -25.19 25.27 1.56
CA LEU A 44 -24.75 26.20 2.61
C LEU A 44 -23.28 26.62 2.43
N LEU A 45 -22.48 25.89 1.67
CA LEU A 45 -21.13 26.32 1.29
C LEU A 45 -21.18 27.63 0.46
N ASP A 46 -22.19 27.77 -0.40
CA ASP A 46 -22.42 28.99 -1.18
C ASP A 46 -23.27 30.04 -0.41
N THR A 47 -24.42 29.62 0.13
CA THR A 47 -25.42 30.56 0.64
C THR A 47 -25.09 31.13 2.02
N TYR A 48 -24.34 30.40 2.85
CA TYR A 48 -23.97 30.82 4.21
C TYR A 48 -22.49 31.23 4.29
N PHE A 49 -21.57 30.41 3.76
CA PHE A 49 -20.13 30.67 3.82
C PHE A 49 -19.63 31.53 2.66
N HIS A 50 -20.36 31.62 1.56
CA HIS A 50 -19.99 32.36 0.34
C HIS A 50 -18.64 31.93 -0.23
N PHE A 51 -18.35 30.61 -0.21
CA PHE A 51 -17.11 30.07 -0.74
C PHE A 51 -17.03 30.24 -2.27
N HIS A 52 -15.81 30.26 -2.77
CA HIS A 52 -15.58 30.44 -4.20
C HIS A 52 -16.19 29.27 -5.00
N PRO A 53 -16.92 29.51 -6.11
CA PRO A 53 -17.59 28.46 -6.87
C PRO A 53 -16.68 27.30 -7.30
N LEU A 54 -15.42 27.56 -7.66
CA LEU A 54 -14.43 26.53 -8.00
C LEU A 54 -14.11 25.61 -6.82
N ALA A 55 -14.01 26.14 -5.61
CA ALA A 55 -13.75 25.31 -4.42
C ALA A 55 -14.97 24.45 -4.07
N ILE A 56 -16.19 24.96 -4.27
CA ILE A 56 -17.43 24.19 -4.10
C ILE A 56 -17.55 23.11 -5.18
N GLU A 57 -17.18 23.43 -6.43
CA GLU A 57 -17.17 22.47 -7.53
C GLU A 57 -16.23 21.31 -7.25
N ASP A 58 -15.04 21.58 -6.73
CA ASP A 58 -14.05 20.56 -6.34
C ASP A 58 -14.61 19.61 -5.28
N CYS A 59 -15.27 20.11 -4.23
CA CYS A 59 -15.89 19.27 -3.20
C CYS A 59 -17.03 18.37 -3.70
N LEU A 60 -17.75 18.80 -4.75
CA LEU A 60 -18.95 18.09 -5.23
C LEU A 60 -18.67 17.10 -6.37
N HIS A 61 -17.48 17.15 -6.95
CA HIS A 61 -17.11 16.35 -8.10
C HIS A 61 -16.05 15.30 -7.77
N VAL A 62 -15.52 14.65 -8.78
CA VAL A 62 -14.60 13.51 -8.69
C VAL A 62 -13.38 13.80 -7.79
N LEU A 63 -12.93 12.79 -7.07
CA LEU A 63 -11.71 12.77 -6.23
C LEU A 63 -10.58 13.62 -6.82
N GLN A 64 -10.26 14.72 -6.14
CA GLN A 64 -9.21 15.64 -6.53
C GLN A 64 -7.84 15.16 -6.01
N ARG A 65 -6.76 15.71 -6.54
CA ARG A 65 -5.42 15.52 -5.94
C ARG A 65 -5.26 16.41 -4.71
N PRO A 66 -4.55 15.96 -3.66
CA PRO A 66 -4.18 16.82 -2.56
C PRO A 66 -3.58 18.14 -3.04
N LYS A 67 -4.20 19.24 -2.63
CA LYS A 67 -3.83 20.60 -3.05
C LYS A 67 -4.13 21.64 -1.98
N LEU A 68 -3.50 22.80 -2.12
CA LEU A 68 -3.74 24.00 -1.32
C LEU A 68 -3.97 25.15 -2.29
N ASP A 69 -5.17 25.73 -2.24
CA ASP A 69 -5.56 26.90 -2.99
C ASP A 69 -5.91 28.06 -2.03
N TYR A 70 -5.69 29.28 -2.48
CA TYR A 70 -5.96 30.50 -1.73
C TYR A 70 -7.05 31.32 -2.42
N TYR A 71 -8.11 31.61 -1.69
CA TYR A 71 -9.20 32.48 -2.12
C TYR A 71 -9.34 33.63 -1.12
N ASP A 72 -8.85 34.80 -1.46
CA ASP A 72 -8.80 35.99 -0.57
C ASP A 72 -8.22 35.66 0.82
N ASN A 73 -9.07 35.56 1.84
CA ASN A 73 -8.68 35.24 3.23
C ASN A 73 -8.96 33.77 3.62
N LEU A 74 -9.26 32.92 2.65
CA LEU A 74 -9.60 31.52 2.82
C LEU A 74 -8.50 30.65 2.24
N GLN A 75 -8.11 29.61 2.98
CA GLN A 75 -7.29 28.50 2.48
C GLN A 75 -8.20 27.30 2.23
N PHE A 76 -8.16 26.79 1.03
CA PHE A 76 -8.86 25.56 0.65
C PHE A 76 -7.83 24.44 0.48
N LEU A 77 -8.00 23.37 1.24
CA LEU A 77 -7.13 22.21 1.20
C LEU A 77 -7.95 20.99 0.84
N VAL A 78 -7.47 20.26 -0.14
CA VAL A 78 -7.96 18.92 -0.46
C VAL A 78 -6.98 17.93 0.14
N LEU A 79 -7.48 17.06 1.02
CA LEU A 79 -6.74 16.03 1.74
C LEU A 79 -7.27 14.65 1.36
N HIS A 80 -6.49 13.62 1.62
CA HIS A 80 -6.92 12.25 1.44
C HIS A 80 -6.91 11.48 2.77
N ALA A 81 -8.01 10.85 3.11
CA ALA A 81 -8.06 9.70 4.01
C ALA A 81 -7.71 8.43 3.23
N LEU A 82 -7.44 7.35 3.92
CA LEU A 82 -7.15 6.05 3.32
C LEU A 82 -8.19 5.03 3.79
N ASN A 83 -8.93 4.45 2.86
CA ASN A 83 -9.78 3.31 3.20
C ASN A 83 -8.90 2.10 3.59
N PRO A 84 -8.98 1.59 4.82
CA PRO A 84 -8.07 0.55 5.28
C PRO A 84 -8.25 -0.81 4.59
N THR A 85 -9.42 -1.04 3.98
CA THR A 85 -9.75 -2.31 3.31
C THR A 85 -9.36 -2.28 1.83
N THR A 86 -9.69 -1.21 1.12
CA THR A 86 -9.45 -1.11 -0.34
C THR A 86 -8.12 -0.44 -0.68
N LEU A 87 -7.52 0.27 0.27
CA LEU A 87 -6.36 1.14 0.12
C LEU A 87 -6.57 2.25 -0.93
N GLU A 88 -7.81 2.64 -1.11
CA GLU A 88 -8.17 3.75 -1.99
C GLU A 88 -8.28 5.04 -1.19
N ALA A 89 -7.98 6.16 -1.84
CA ALA A 89 -8.09 7.47 -1.21
C ALA A 89 -9.57 7.89 -1.11
N GLU A 90 -9.92 8.48 0.02
CA GLU A 90 -11.20 9.14 0.27
C GLU A 90 -10.94 10.63 0.54
N GLU A 91 -11.68 11.51 -0.13
CA GLU A 91 -11.42 12.95 -0.10
C GLU A 91 -11.97 13.60 1.17
N VAL A 92 -11.17 14.51 1.72
CA VAL A 92 -11.53 15.40 2.83
C VAL A 92 -11.14 16.82 2.44
N ASP A 93 -12.12 17.69 2.32
CA ASP A 93 -11.89 19.09 2.00
C ASP A 93 -11.93 19.95 3.26
N LEU A 94 -10.96 20.83 3.40
CA LEU A 94 -10.92 21.78 4.51
C LEU A 94 -10.93 23.22 3.98
N PHE A 95 -11.90 23.99 4.45
CA PHE A 95 -11.93 25.45 4.27
C PHE A 95 -11.47 26.11 5.57
N LEU A 96 -10.28 26.66 5.57
CA LEU A 96 -9.66 27.27 6.72
C LEU A 96 -9.71 28.80 6.60
N GLY A 97 -10.56 29.42 7.41
CA GLY A 97 -10.68 30.87 7.56
C GLY A 97 -9.95 31.38 8.79
N SER A 98 -10.06 32.68 9.05
CA SER A 98 -9.43 33.32 10.21
C SER A 98 -10.02 32.87 11.56
N ASN A 99 -11.32 32.57 11.60
CA ASN A 99 -12.07 32.19 12.79
C ASN A 99 -13.03 31.02 12.56
N PHE A 100 -12.86 30.28 11.48
CA PHE A 100 -13.63 29.07 11.24
C PHE A 100 -12.80 28.01 10.51
N LEU A 101 -13.21 26.76 10.71
CA LEU A 101 -12.84 25.59 9.92
C LEU A 101 -14.14 24.97 9.39
N VAL A 102 -14.19 24.64 8.10
CA VAL A 102 -15.23 23.77 7.54
C VAL A 102 -14.53 22.53 7.00
N SER A 103 -14.99 21.36 7.42
CA SER A 103 -14.61 20.07 6.82
C SER A 103 -15.79 19.53 6.01
N PHE A 104 -15.47 18.94 4.88
CA PHE A 104 -16.46 18.35 3.96
C PHE A 104 -15.96 17.00 3.47
N HIS A 105 -16.78 15.96 3.59
CA HIS A 105 -16.44 14.63 3.12
C HIS A 105 -17.68 13.80 2.78
N HIS A 106 -17.55 12.93 1.78
CA HIS A 106 -18.63 12.07 1.28
C HIS A 106 -18.76 10.74 2.04
N GLY A 107 -17.69 10.26 2.68
CA GLY A 107 -17.67 9.04 3.47
C GLY A 107 -17.78 9.31 4.98
N VAL A 108 -18.10 8.29 5.75
CA VAL A 108 -17.89 8.32 7.22
C VAL A 108 -16.42 8.05 7.45
N LEU A 109 -15.72 9.03 8.02
CA LEU A 109 -14.27 8.97 8.23
C LEU A 109 -13.98 8.97 9.73
N GLU A 110 -13.43 7.86 10.21
CA GLU A 110 -13.07 7.68 11.62
C GLU A 110 -12.03 8.72 12.06
N GLU A 111 -11.11 9.07 11.18
CA GLU A 111 -10.06 10.06 11.41
C GLU A 111 -10.62 11.46 11.71
N VAL A 112 -11.68 11.85 11.01
CA VAL A 112 -12.35 13.14 11.24
C VAL A 112 -13.15 13.09 12.56
N ASP A 113 -13.76 11.95 12.86
CA ASP A 113 -14.48 11.73 14.12
C ASP A 113 -13.50 11.75 15.32
N GLU A 114 -12.36 11.06 15.22
CA GLU A 114 -11.32 11.12 16.25
C GLU A 114 -10.77 12.55 16.46
N ALA A 115 -10.54 13.27 15.35
CA ALA A 115 -10.10 14.67 15.43
C ALA A 115 -11.16 15.55 16.11
N TRP A 116 -12.43 15.32 15.80
CA TRP A 116 -13.56 16.02 16.45
C TRP A 116 -13.57 15.79 17.95
N GLU A 117 -13.54 14.53 18.41
CA GLU A 117 -13.54 14.18 19.82
C GLU A 117 -12.31 14.75 20.55
N ARG A 118 -11.14 14.71 19.91
CA ARG A 118 -9.90 15.28 20.48
C ARG A 118 -10.02 16.78 20.68
N ILE A 119 -10.52 17.52 19.70
CA ILE A 119 -10.71 18.98 19.80
C ILE A 119 -11.78 19.31 20.83
N LEU A 120 -12.88 18.56 20.89
CA LEU A 120 -13.94 18.74 21.86
C LEU A 120 -13.43 18.53 23.29
N HIS A 121 -12.62 17.49 23.53
CA HIS A 121 -12.02 17.25 24.85
C HIS A 121 -11.10 18.41 25.26
N HIS A 122 -10.22 18.84 24.34
CA HIS A 122 -9.34 19.98 24.60
C HIS A 122 -10.06 21.32 24.78
N ALA A 123 -11.20 21.52 24.11
CA ALA A 123 -12.02 22.69 24.28
C ALA A 123 -12.60 22.77 25.71
N HIS A 124 -13.06 21.63 26.26
CA HIS A 124 -13.53 21.52 27.64
C HIS A 124 -12.43 21.76 28.67
N GLU A 125 -11.22 21.29 28.42
CA GLU A 125 -10.07 21.49 29.29
C GLU A 125 -9.43 22.87 29.16
N ARG A 126 -9.88 23.72 28.23
CA ARG A 126 -9.34 25.05 27.90
C ARG A 126 -7.87 25.01 27.52
N THR A 127 -7.42 23.95 26.86
CA THR A 127 -6.02 23.79 26.45
C THR A 127 -5.68 24.64 25.22
N ILE A 128 -4.36 24.78 24.95
CA ILE A 128 -3.83 25.58 23.82
C ILE A 128 -4.38 25.10 22.47
N TRP A 129 -4.64 23.80 22.31
CA TRP A 129 -5.12 23.16 21.09
C TRP A 129 -6.52 23.61 20.63
N ALA A 130 -7.35 24.07 21.56
CA ALA A 130 -8.68 24.61 21.25
C ALA A 130 -8.67 26.07 20.80
N ARG A 131 -7.49 26.70 20.65
CA ARG A 131 -7.37 28.16 20.46
C ARG A 131 -7.60 28.63 19.03
N GLY A 132 -7.93 27.80 18.08
CA GLY A 132 -8.23 28.31 16.75
C GLY A 132 -8.43 27.25 15.68
N PRO A 133 -8.93 27.63 14.51
CA PRO A 133 -9.26 26.73 13.43
C PRO A 133 -8.02 26.01 12.83
N VAL A 134 -6.84 26.63 12.93
CA VAL A 134 -5.57 26.03 12.46
C VAL A 134 -5.20 24.79 13.28
N ALA A 135 -5.45 24.82 14.61
CA ALA A 135 -5.21 23.66 15.47
C ALA A 135 -6.15 22.49 15.16
N ALA A 136 -7.41 22.80 14.83
CA ALA A 136 -8.37 21.79 14.40
C ALA A 136 -7.97 21.20 13.03
N ALA A 137 -7.60 22.04 12.06
CA ALA A 137 -7.10 21.58 10.77
C ALA A 137 -5.85 20.68 10.89
N TYR A 138 -4.89 21.07 11.74
CA TYR A 138 -3.74 20.23 12.10
C TYR A 138 -4.20 18.88 12.64
N THR A 139 -5.13 18.87 13.61
CA THR A 139 -5.59 17.62 14.24
C THR A 139 -6.25 16.67 13.24
N VAL A 140 -7.02 17.21 12.27
CA VAL A 140 -7.57 16.40 11.18
C VAL A 140 -6.44 15.81 10.33
N MET A 141 -5.47 16.62 9.90
CA MET A 141 -4.34 16.14 9.08
C MET A 141 -3.49 15.10 9.81
N ASP A 142 -3.22 15.31 11.10
CA ASP A 142 -2.48 14.41 11.98
C ASP A 142 -3.15 13.03 12.01
N LYS A 143 -4.46 13.01 12.26
CA LYS A 143 -5.25 11.78 12.28
C LYS A 143 -5.29 11.07 10.93
N LEU A 144 -5.46 11.79 9.83
CA LEU A 144 -5.43 11.21 8.49
C LEU A 144 -4.09 10.48 8.23
N VAL A 145 -2.98 11.10 8.61
CA VAL A 145 -1.64 10.52 8.39
C VAL A 145 -1.33 9.37 9.34
N ASP A 146 -1.77 9.46 10.59
CA ASP A 146 -1.63 8.37 11.56
C ASP A 146 -2.29 7.08 11.07
N HIS A 147 -3.46 7.18 10.43
CA HIS A 147 -4.21 6.04 9.90
C HIS A 147 -3.58 5.39 8.64
N TYR A 148 -2.54 5.98 8.06
CA TYR A 148 -1.79 5.32 6.97
C TYR A 148 -0.85 4.22 7.49
N PHE A 149 -0.29 4.37 8.70
CA PHE A 149 0.69 3.44 9.26
C PHE A 149 0.18 2.00 9.43
N PRO A 150 -1.01 1.75 10.00
CA PRO A 150 -1.51 0.40 10.16
C PRO A 150 -1.61 -0.38 8.85
N SER A 151 -2.03 0.29 7.77
CA SER A 151 -2.14 -0.33 6.44
C SER A 151 -0.78 -0.69 5.86
N LEU A 152 0.25 0.12 6.12
CA LEU A 152 1.61 -0.16 5.69
C LEU A 152 2.22 -1.29 6.51
N PHE A 153 2.09 -1.26 7.85
CA PHE A 153 2.59 -2.32 8.72
C PHE A 153 1.98 -3.69 8.39
N ALA A 154 0.71 -3.76 8.02
CA ALA A 154 0.09 -5.00 7.59
C ALA A 154 0.75 -5.56 6.31
N ILE A 155 1.19 -4.70 5.39
CA ILE A 155 1.92 -5.11 4.18
C ILE A 155 3.35 -5.57 4.52
N GLU A 156 4.05 -4.86 5.42
CA GLU A 156 5.38 -5.26 5.91
C GLU A 156 5.35 -6.65 6.56
N ASP A 157 4.34 -6.92 7.40
CA ASP A 157 4.15 -8.22 8.04
C ASP A 157 3.94 -9.33 7.00
N GLU A 158 3.10 -9.10 5.99
CA GLU A 158 2.87 -10.05 4.90
C GLU A 158 4.14 -10.28 4.06
N LEU A 159 4.93 -9.25 3.79
CA LEU A 159 6.22 -9.36 3.10
C LEU A 159 7.23 -10.20 3.89
N ALA A 160 7.33 -9.96 5.19
CA ALA A 160 8.19 -10.72 6.09
C ALA A 160 7.78 -12.20 6.17
N GLU A 161 6.47 -12.49 6.15
CA GLU A 161 5.98 -13.87 6.08
C GLU A 161 6.36 -14.54 4.76
N LEU A 162 6.23 -13.85 3.63
CA LEU A 162 6.60 -14.41 2.32
C LEU A 162 8.10 -14.73 2.23
N GLU A 163 8.95 -13.86 2.78
CA GLU A 163 10.39 -14.11 2.86
C GLU A 163 10.71 -15.39 3.65
N ASN A 164 10.00 -15.61 4.76
CA ASN A 164 10.23 -16.75 5.66
C ASN A 164 9.63 -18.07 5.17
N ARG A 165 8.58 -18.08 4.35
CA ARG A 165 7.87 -19.30 3.90
C ARG A 165 8.71 -20.22 3.03
N GLY A 166 9.76 -19.72 2.37
CA GLY A 166 10.73 -20.54 1.65
C GLY A 166 10.13 -21.45 0.57
N SER A 167 10.85 -22.48 0.14
CA SER A 167 10.64 -23.29 -1.05
C SER A 167 9.46 -24.31 -1.03
N GLN A 168 8.51 -24.24 -0.12
CA GLN A 168 7.44 -25.25 0.03
C GLN A 168 6.20 -24.96 -0.81
N GLU A 169 5.95 -23.70 -1.16
CA GLU A 169 4.80 -23.31 -1.99
C GLU A 169 5.13 -23.33 -3.48
N SER A 170 4.08 -23.29 -4.31
CA SER A 170 4.22 -23.13 -5.74
C SER A 170 4.82 -21.76 -6.06
N VAL A 171 5.80 -21.70 -6.97
CA VAL A 171 6.40 -20.44 -7.41
C VAL A 171 5.36 -19.48 -7.99
N GLU A 172 4.32 -20.01 -8.63
CA GLU A 172 3.23 -19.25 -9.21
C GLU A 172 2.40 -18.54 -8.14
N ASP A 173 2.06 -19.23 -7.05
CA ASP A 173 1.27 -18.66 -5.94
C ASP A 173 2.07 -17.55 -5.21
N LEU A 174 3.37 -17.79 -4.96
CA LEU A 174 4.25 -16.80 -4.36
C LEU A 174 4.40 -15.54 -5.24
N MET A 175 4.54 -15.72 -6.55
CA MET A 175 4.60 -14.60 -7.49
C MET A 175 3.31 -13.78 -7.50
N ASN A 176 2.15 -14.43 -7.45
CA ASN A 176 0.86 -13.73 -7.37
C ASN A 176 0.74 -12.91 -6.09
N GLN A 177 1.18 -13.44 -4.94
CA GLN A 177 1.19 -12.71 -3.67
C GLN A 177 2.13 -11.50 -3.72
N VAL A 178 3.34 -11.63 -4.28
CA VAL A 178 4.29 -10.52 -4.47
C VAL A 178 3.68 -9.43 -5.37
N PHE A 179 2.99 -9.80 -6.45
CA PHE A 179 2.32 -8.83 -7.33
C PHE A 179 1.17 -8.11 -6.64
N ASP A 180 0.39 -8.81 -5.80
CA ASP A 180 -0.68 -8.19 -5.01
C ASP A 180 -0.12 -7.17 -4.03
N LEU A 181 0.89 -7.54 -3.24
CA LEU A 181 1.55 -6.64 -2.29
C LEU A 181 2.14 -5.41 -2.99
N ARG A 182 2.78 -5.60 -4.14
CA ARG A 182 3.28 -4.48 -4.94
C ARG A 182 2.16 -3.55 -5.43
N SER A 183 1.00 -4.10 -5.80
CA SER A 183 -0.17 -3.32 -6.19
C SER A 183 -0.71 -2.50 -5.03
N ARG A 184 -0.77 -3.09 -3.83
CA ARG A 184 -1.20 -2.42 -2.59
C ARG A 184 -0.24 -1.30 -2.19
N LEU A 185 1.07 -1.52 -2.27
CA LEU A 185 2.08 -0.47 -2.05
C LEU A 185 1.96 0.68 -3.04
N LEU A 186 1.61 0.40 -4.30
CA LEU A 186 1.37 1.45 -5.30
C LEU A 186 0.12 2.28 -4.99
N LYS A 187 -0.93 1.69 -4.42
CA LYS A 187 -2.12 2.42 -3.96
C LYS A 187 -1.75 3.35 -2.80
N LEU A 188 -1.08 2.84 -1.77
CA LEU A 188 -0.58 3.66 -0.65
C LEU A 188 0.28 4.83 -1.13
N ARG A 189 1.21 4.57 -2.02
CA ARG A 189 2.09 5.60 -2.58
C ARG A 189 1.32 6.72 -3.28
N ARG A 190 0.23 6.38 -3.98
CA ARG A 190 -0.63 7.36 -4.67
C ARG A 190 -1.37 8.30 -3.71
N THR A 191 -1.57 7.88 -2.47
CA THR A 191 -2.16 8.70 -1.40
C THR A 191 -1.08 9.46 -0.63
N VAL A 192 -0.05 8.76 -0.16
CA VAL A 192 0.99 9.32 0.74
C VAL A 192 1.84 10.40 0.06
N VAL A 193 2.33 10.15 -1.17
CA VAL A 193 3.25 11.07 -1.83
C VAL A 193 2.60 12.44 -2.14
N PRO A 194 1.38 12.53 -2.69
CA PRO A 194 0.73 13.82 -2.90
C PRO A 194 0.42 14.56 -1.59
N MET A 195 0.08 13.84 -0.51
CA MET A 195 -0.11 14.42 0.83
C MET A 195 1.20 15.01 1.36
N ARG A 196 2.33 14.32 1.21
CA ARG A 196 3.65 14.84 1.57
C ARG A 196 3.98 16.13 0.80
N ASP A 197 3.74 16.13 -0.51
CA ASP A 197 4.00 17.28 -1.37
C ASP A 197 3.09 18.46 -1.03
N LEU A 198 1.85 18.20 -0.60
CA LEU A 198 0.94 19.20 -0.07
C LEU A 198 1.47 19.80 1.24
N LEU A 199 1.85 18.96 2.22
CA LEU A 199 2.39 19.43 3.52
C LEU A 199 3.66 20.25 3.33
N TYR A 200 4.54 19.87 2.38
CA TYR A 200 5.69 20.69 2.02
C TYR A 200 5.28 22.10 1.57
N ARG A 201 4.21 22.23 0.77
CA ARG A 201 3.69 23.55 0.37
C ARG A 201 3.06 24.32 1.53
N VAL A 202 2.33 23.63 2.42
CA VAL A 202 1.73 24.23 3.62
C VAL A 202 2.81 24.84 4.51
N ILE A 203 3.87 24.10 4.84
CA ILE A 203 4.99 24.56 5.68
C ILE A 203 5.71 25.77 5.07
N ASN A 204 5.91 25.75 3.74
CA ASN A 204 6.60 26.82 3.04
C ASN A 204 5.69 28.00 2.64
N SER A 205 4.40 27.96 2.99
CA SER A 205 3.48 29.03 2.71
C SER A 205 3.75 30.25 3.61
N GLN A 206 3.65 31.44 3.06
CA GLN A 206 3.82 32.70 3.82
C GLN A 206 2.77 32.85 4.94
N HIS A 207 1.63 32.17 4.83
CA HIS A 207 0.54 32.22 5.79
C HIS A 207 0.88 31.44 7.07
N VAL A 208 1.49 30.26 6.95
CA VAL A 208 1.92 29.46 8.10
C VAL A 208 3.19 30.05 8.73
N GLN A 209 4.11 30.57 7.93
CA GLN A 209 5.33 31.21 8.45
C GLN A 209 5.06 32.49 9.29
N ARG A 210 3.96 33.21 9.00
CA ARG A 210 3.57 34.39 9.79
C ARG A 210 3.13 34.07 11.22
N THR A 211 2.61 32.89 11.45
CA THR A 211 2.07 32.43 12.74
C THR A 211 3.07 31.65 13.59
N GLY A 212 4.26 31.31 13.07
CA GLY A 212 5.42 30.69 13.75
C GLY A 212 5.14 29.50 14.69
N GLU A 213 4.11 29.62 15.51
CA GLU A 213 3.73 28.65 16.52
C GLU A 213 3.23 27.29 15.95
N HIS A 214 2.63 27.32 14.75
CA HIS A 214 2.04 26.12 14.14
C HIS A 214 3.00 25.36 13.22
N THR A 215 4.11 25.98 12.81
CA THR A 215 5.07 25.37 11.86
C THR A 215 5.63 24.05 12.37
N VAL A 216 5.91 23.94 13.66
CA VAL A 216 6.47 22.74 14.30
C VAL A 216 5.53 21.55 14.13
N TYR A 217 4.23 21.76 14.28
CA TYR A 217 3.21 20.71 14.17
C TYR A 217 3.03 20.19 12.74
N PHE A 218 2.99 21.08 11.76
CA PHE A 218 2.93 20.67 10.36
C PHE A 218 4.23 20.01 9.90
N THR A 219 5.38 20.39 10.49
CA THR A 219 6.66 19.73 10.22
C THR A 219 6.64 18.29 10.74
N ASP A 220 6.04 18.04 11.90
CA ASP A 220 5.89 16.69 12.46
C ASP A 220 5.08 15.78 11.54
N ILE A 221 3.92 16.26 11.04
CA ILE A 221 3.14 15.49 10.03
C ILE A 221 3.96 15.24 8.75
N TYR A 222 4.72 16.24 8.30
CA TYR A 222 5.57 16.09 7.13
C TYR A 222 6.65 15.03 7.33
N ASP A 223 7.27 14.98 8.51
CA ASP A 223 8.27 13.97 8.87
C ASP A 223 7.65 12.55 8.91
N HIS A 224 6.40 12.42 9.40
CA HIS A 224 5.64 11.17 9.31
C HIS A 224 5.40 10.73 7.85
N LEU A 225 5.03 11.67 6.96
CA LEU A 225 4.84 11.39 5.54
C LEU A 225 6.15 11.06 4.80
N LEU A 226 7.27 11.66 5.20
CA LEU A 226 8.60 11.26 4.72
C LEU A 226 8.90 9.82 5.13
N LYS A 227 8.73 9.49 6.42
CA LYS A 227 8.94 8.14 6.93
C LYS A 227 8.09 7.12 6.19
N LEU A 228 6.79 7.38 6.01
CA LEU A 228 5.89 6.51 5.23
C LEU A 228 6.36 6.34 3.79
N THR A 229 6.83 7.41 3.15
CA THR A 229 7.35 7.35 1.77
C THR A 229 8.57 6.44 1.69
N ASP A 230 9.52 6.59 2.62
CA ASP A 230 10.76 5.80 2.68
C ASP A 230 10.45 4.31 2.93
N MET A 231 9.52 4.00 3.84
CA MET A 231 9.07 2.64 4.10
C MET A 231 8.42 2.01 2.86
N ILE A 232 7.51 2.72 2.19
CA ILE A 232 6.87 2.25 0.94
C ILE A 232 7.92 1.94 -0.14
N GLU A 233 8.94 2.79 -0.31
CA GLU A 233 9.99 2.54 -1.30
C GLU A 233 10.87 1.34 -0.92
N ALA A 234 11.20 1.18 0.38
CA ALA A 234 11.94 0.01 0.87
C ALA A 234 11.16 -1.31 0.65
N ASP A 235 9.86 -1.32 0.95
CA ASP A 235 9.01 -2.48 0.72
C ASP A 235 8.87 -2.82 -0.77
N ARG A 236 8.80 -1.80 -1.62
CA ARG A 236 8.79 -2.00 -3.08
C ARG A 236 10.10 -2.62 -3.59
N GLU A 237 11.24 -2.22 -3.05
CA GLU A 237 12.54 -2.84 -3.34
C GLU A 237 12.53 -4.29 -2.88
N MET A 238 12.08 -4.57 -1.65
CA MET A 238 11.94 -5.93 -1.11
C MET A 238 11.04 -6.82 -2.00
N THR A 239 9.91 -6.31 -2.50
CA THR A 239 9.09 -7.07 -3.48
C THR A 239 9.87 -7.43 -4.75
N SER A 240 10.78 -6.57 -5.21
CA SER A 240 11.64 -6.83 -6.38
C SER A 240 12.66 -7.91 -6.08
N ASP A 241 13.30 -7.85 -4.92
CA ASP A 241 14.31 -8.83 -4.48
C ASP A 241 13.69 -10.23 -4.28
N LEU A 242 12.50 -10.28 -3.68
CA LEU A 242 11.74 -11.53 -3.55
C LEU A 242 11.43 -12.14 -4.92
N ARG A 243 10.94 -11.34 -5.86
CA ARG A 243 10.66 -11.79 -7.23
C ARG A 243 11.92 -12.37 -7.89
N ASP A 244 13.04 -11.68 -7.81
CA ASP A 244 14.28 -12.11 -8.45
C ASP A 244 14.85 -13.38 -7.78
N SER A 245 14.72 -13.49 -6.47
CA SER A 245 15.03 -14.69 -5.71
C SER A 245 14.20 -15.89 -6.17
N TYR A 246 12.89 -15.73 -6.29
CA TYR A 246 11.99 -16.80 -6.76
C TYR A 246 12.25 -17.21 -8.20
N ILE A 247 12.55 -16.28 -9.10
CA ILE A 247 12.96 -16.59 -10.48
C ILE A 247 14.24 -17.44 -10.47
N SER A 248 15.22 -17.09 -9.64
CA SER A 248 16.47 -17.85 -9.49
C SER A 248 16.22 -19.26 -8.93
N LEU A 249 15.39 -19.39 -7.89
CA LEU A 249 15.00 -20.68 -7.32
C LEU A 249 14.30 -21.58 -8.35
N ASN A 250 13.38 -21.01 -9.13
CA ASN A 250 12.68 -21.76 -10.19
C ASN A 250 13.64 -22.21 -11.29
N SER A 251 14.57 -21.36 -11.72
CA SER A 251 15.62 -21.71 -12.68
C SER A 251 16.49 -22.85 -12.17
N ASN A 252 16.90 -22.81 -10.91
CA ASN A 252 17.67 -23.89 -10.28
C ASN A 252 16.87 -25.20 -10.22
N ARG A 253 15.59 -25.16 -9.88
CA ARG A 253 14.69 -26.34 -9.86
C ARG A 253 14.55 -26.92 -11.27
N MET A 254 14.35 -26.07 -12.28
CA MET A 254 14.28 -26.50 -13.69
C MET A 254 15.58 -27.15 -14.13
N ASN A 255 16.73 -26.58 -13.78
CA ASN A 255 18.05 -27.15 -14.08
C ASN A 255 18.24 -28.53 -13.42
N GLN A 256 17.75 -28.74 -12.18
CA GLN A 256 17.80 -30.05 -11.51
C GLN A 256 16.94 -31.08 -12.23
N ILE A 257 15.71 -30.69 -12.64
CA ILE A 257 14.84 -31.58 -13.42
C ILE A 257 15.49 -31.95 -14.75
N MET A 258 16.07 -30.98 -15.47
CA MET A 258 16.76 -31.22 -16.72
C MET A 258 18.00 -32.13 -16.54
N LYS A 259 18.78 -31.93 -15.46
CA LYS A 259 19.90 -32.82 -15.12
C LYS A 259 19.42 -34.25 -14.90
N THR A 260 18.38 -34.44 -14.12
CA THR A 260 17.80 -35.75 -13.82
C THR A 260 17.32 -36.43 -15.09
N LEU A 261 16.55 -35.73 -15.94
CA LEU A 261 16.07 -36.23 -17.21
C LEU A 261 17.23 -36.62 -18.13
N THR A 262 18.27 -35.77 -18.21
CA THR A 262 19.46 -36.03 -19.02
C THR A 262 20.18 -37.31 -18.56
N VAL A 263 20.36 -37.50 -17.25
CA VAL A 263 20.97 -38.74 -16.70
C VAL A 263 20.16 -39.96 -17.09
N ILE A 264 18.84 -39.93 -16.86
CA ILE A 264 17.95 -41.08 -17.19
C ILE A 264 18.07 -41.38 -18.69
N THR A 265 17.88 -40.38 -19.55
CA THR A 265 17.91 -40.58 -21.01
C THR A 265 19.27 -41.09 -21.50
N THR A 266 20.37 -40.54 -20.98
CA THR A 266 21.73 -40.90 -21.38
C THR A 266 22.05 -42.35 -20.95
N VAL A 267 21.60 -42.78 -19.79
CA VAL A 267 21.80 -44.17 -19.32
C VAL A 267 20.94 -45.16 -20.09
N PHE A 268 19.66 -44.85 -20.31
CA PHE A 268 18.73 -45.78 -20.91
C PHE A 268 18.84 -45.87 -22.43
N MET A 269 19.29 -44.80 -23.14
CA MET A 269 19.37 -44.80 -24.59
C MET A 269 20.25 -45.95 -25.14
N PRO A 270 21.51 -46.17 -24.70
CA PRO A 270 22.34 -47.26 -25.17
C PRO A 270 21.80 -48.65 -24.78
N LEU A 271 21.17 -48.74 -23.59
CA LEU A 271 20.52 -49.99 -23.11
C LEU A 271 19.36 -50.37 -24.02
N THR A 272 18.50 -49.37 -24.33
CA THR A 272 17.36 -49.59 -25.25
C THR A 272 17.81 -49.94 -26.67
N LEU A 273 18.91 -49.35 -27.16
CA LEU A 273 19.49 -49.68 -28.45
C LEU A 273 19.94 -51.16 -28.47
N ILE A 274 20.67 -51.61 -27.43
CA ILE A 274 21.11 -53.02 -27.32
C ILE A 274 19.88 -53.93 -27.28
N ALA A 275 18.90 -53.65 -26.41
CA ALA A 275 17.67 -54.45 -26.33
C ALA A 275 16.89 -54.47 -27.65
N GLY A 276 16.88 -53.33 -28.39
CA GLY A 276 16.23 -53.23 -29.70
C GLY A 276 16.89 -54.06 -30.77
N ILE A 277 18.26 -54.09 -30.83
CA ILE A 277 19.00 -54.92 -31.76
C ILE A 277 18.73 -56.41 -31.54
N TYR A 278 18.78 -56.85 -30.27
CA TYR A 278 18.46 -58.26 -29.92
C TYR A 278 16.96 -58.62 -29.98
N GLY A 279 16.11 -57.64 -30.07
CA GLY A 279 14.66 -57.80 -30.32
C GLY A 279 14.25 -57.82 -31.77
N MET A 280 15.22 -57.70 -32.72
CA MET A 280 14.93 -57.73 -34.15
C MET A 280 14.67 -59.17 -34.64
N ASN A 281 13.73 -59.32 -35.57
CA ASN A 281 13.32 -60.63 -36.12
C ASN A 281 14.11 -60.95 -37.42
N PHE A 282 15.40 -60.93 -37.38
CA PHE A 282 16.19 -61.35 -38.54
C PHE A 282 16.33 -62.89 -38.56
N ALA A 283 16.25 -63.48 -39.77
CA ALA A 283 16.36 -64.92 -39.96
C ALA A 283 17.75 -65.46 -39.59
N TYR A 284 18.77 -64.70 -39.61
CA TYR A 284 20.16 -65.08 -39.28
C TYR A 284 20.82 -64.07 -38.35
N MET A 285 20.89 -64.46 -37.04
CA MET A 285 21.60 -63.75 -36.00
C MET A 285 22.54 -64.76 -35.27
N PRO A 286 23.85 -64.79 -35.58
CA PRO A 286 24.78 -65.76 -35.01
C PRO A 286 24.84 -65.76 -33.50
N GLU A 287 24.68 -64.57 -32.87
CA GLU A 287 24.78 -64.35 -31.44
C GLU A 287 23.64 -65.04 -30.65
N LEU A 288 22.48 -65.24 -31.27
CA LEU A 288 21.32 -65.92 -30.62
C LEU A 288 21.52 -67.42 -30.49
N GLN A 289 22.44 -68.03 -31.25
CA GLN A 289 22.73 -69.49 -31.16
C GLN A 289 23.70 -69.81 -30.04
N TRP A 290 24.32 -68.78 -29.40
CA TRP A 290 25.27 -69.01 -28.33
C TRP A 290 24.52 -69.23 -26.98
N LYS A 291 24.79 -70.34 -26.29
CA LYS A 291 24.12 -70.75 -25.05
C LYS A 291 24.22 -69.72 -23.92
N PHE A 292 25.29 -68.96 -23.89
CA PHE A 292 25.54 -67.91 -22.87
C PHE A 292 25.23 -66.51 -23.37
N GLY A 293 24.78 -66.32 -24.61
CA GLY A 293 24.53 -65.04 -25.24
C GLY A 293 23.60 -64.11 -24.46
N TYR A 294 22.47 -64.63 -23.97
CA TYR A 294 21.54 -63.83 -23.14
C TYR A 294 22.17 -63.30 -21.84
N GLY A 295 22.91 -64.19 -21.11
CA GLY A 295 23.59 -63.75 -19.87
C GLY A 295 24.73 -62.73 -20.13
N ALA A 296 25.44 -62.90 -21.24
CA ALA A 296 26.52 -61.98 -21.65
C ALA A 296 25.95 -60.58 -21.99
N VAL A 297 24.83 -60.49 -22.71
CA VAL A 297 24.18 -59.22 -23.08
C VAL A 297 23.65 -58.54 -21.83
N LEU A 298 22.98 -59.26 -20.90
CA LEU A 298 22.53 -58.68 -19.65
C LEU A 298 23.67 -58.17 -18.79
N LEU A 299 24.81 -58.90 -18.72
CA LEU A 299 25.99 -58.46 -17.98
C LEU A 299 26.59 -57.20 -18.64
N LEU A 300 26.65 -57.17 -19.97
CA LEU A 300 27.12 -55.99 -20.71
C LEU A 300 26.27 -54.75 -20.43
N MET A 301 24.91 -54.91 -20.45
CA MET A 301 23.97 -53.84 -20.17
C MET A 301 24.14 -53.36 -18.73
N PHE A 302 24.30 -54.26 -17.75
CA PHE A 302 24.49 -53.90 -16.35
C PHE A 302 25.81 -53.16 -16.12
N VAL A 303 26.91 -53.62 -16.70
CA VAL A 303 28.23 -52.95 -16.63
C VAL A 303 28.18 -51.58 -17.28
N LEU A 304 27.57 -51.47 -18.46
CA LEU A 304 27.45 -50.23 -19.19
C LEU A 304 26.62 -49.22 -18.39
N GLY A 305 25.41 -49.57 -17.98
CA GLY A 305 24.50 -48.73 -17.19
C GLY A 305 25.14 -48.31 -15.84
N GLY A 306 25.70 -49.29 -15.12
CA GLY A 306 26.38 -49.03 -13.83
C GLY A 306 27.58 -48.12 -13.96
N SER A 307 28.40 -48.28 -15.01
CA SER A 307 29.55 -47.40 -15.25
C SER A 307 29.13 -45.95 -15.57
N MET A 308 28.01 -45.79 -16.32
CA MET A 308 27.49 -44.47 -16.66
C MET A 308 26.91 -43.78 -15.42
N VAL A 309 26.14 -44.49 -14.59
CA VAL A 309 25.61 -43.97 -13.31
C VAL A 309 26.78 -43.59 -12.39
N ALA A 310 27.79 -44.45 -12.22
CA ALA A 310 28.96 -44.17 -11.41
C ALA A 310 29.72 -42.93 -11.91
N TRP A 311 29.83 -42.74 -13.23
CA TRP A 311 30.44 -41.56 -13.82
C TRP A 311 29.66 -40.27 -13.47
N PHE A 312 28.30 -40.27 -13.57
CA PHE A 312 27.47 -39.14 -13.21
C PHE A 312 27.58 -38.81 -11.72
N VAL A 313 27.57 -39.83 -10.85
CA VAL A 313 27.77 -39.65 -9.38
C VAL A 313 29.13 -39.00 -9.11
N LYS A 314 30.20 -39.50 -9.75
CA LYS A 314 31.55 -38.96 -9.59
C LYS A 314 31.67 -37.52 -10.08
N ARG A 315 30.91 -37.13 -11.11
CA ARG A 315 30.84 -35.78 -11.63
C ARG A 315 29.97 -34.81 -10.82
N GLY A 316 29.32 -35.30 -9.76
CA GLY A 316 28.50 -34.47 -8.87
C GLY A 316 27.14 -34.06 -9.44
N TRP A 317 26.61 -34.80 -10.42
CA TRP A 317 25.31 -34.48 -11.03
C TRP A 317 24.11 -34.74 -10.11
N PHE A 318 24.31 -35.46 -9.05
CA PHE A 318 23.29 -35.76 -8.00
C PHE A 318 23.50 -34.93 -6.70
N LYS A 319 24.41 -33.96 -6.74
CA LYS A 319 24.63 -33.04 -5.63
C LYS A 319 23.96 -31.70 -5.91
#